data_d93670c0cbdc63e23aeb2de4185bdc60
#
_entry.id   d93670c0cbdc63e23aeb2de4185bdc60
#
_cell.length_a   1.000
_cell.length_b   1.000
_cell.length_c   1.000
_cell.angle_alpha   90.00
_cell.angle_beta   90.00
_cell.angle_gamma   90.00
#
_symmetry.space_group_name_H-M   'P 1'
#
loop_
_entity.id
_entity.type
_entity.pdbx_description
1 polymer ?
#
loop_
_entity_poly.entity_id
_entity_poly.type
_entity_poly.pdbx_seq_one_letter_code
_entity_poly.pdbx_strand_id
1 'polypeptide(L)'
;MSMGSKPQQARSILSMARMLDAAEAIFAEGGDNALSVEAVITRAKTSVGNFYGRFGDRDGLLRAMHERFILRLGGAAHVAVAAAGNEKTLAGAIEVFLSHVFTATQEYRNSARFFVLHRSSDPNLRAQGIRANAVFASIFTTLVLSHREEIAHAHPETATDVVWRMVFAALAQQMMFDDQEVSGVPMTIPALVHEIACCLAVYLKAAPAKR
;
A
#
# COMPACT_ATOMS: atom_id res chain seq x y z
N MET A 1 22.50 -18.36 -32.44
CA MET A 1 21.50 -18.35 -31.38
C MET A 1 22.15 -17.78 -30.11
N SER A 2 21.75 -16.58 -29.68
CA SER A 2 22.44 -15.75 -28.67
C SER A 2 22.14 -16.23 -27.25
N MET A 3 23.08 -16.91 -26.62
CA MET A 3 23.03 -17.31 -25.18
C MET A 3 23.58 -16.23 -24.23
N GLY A 4 23.74 -14.97 -24.69
CA GLY A 4 24.37 -13.88 -23.89
C GLY A 4 23.44 -13.04 -23.02
N SER A 5 22.11 -13.19 -23.08
CA SER A 5 21.16 -12.23 -22.46
C SER A 5 20.84 -12.48 -20.98
N LYS A 6 20.77 -13.73 -20.52
CA LYS A 6 20.36 -14.08 -19.14
C LYS A 6 21.29 -13.57 -18.03
N PRO A 7 22.63 -13.70 -18.09
CA PRO A 7 23.52 -13.20 -17.04
C PRO A 7 23.55 -11.68 -16.96
N GLN A 8 23.44 -10.97 -18.08
CA GLN A 8 23.43 -9.50 -18.12
C GLN A 8 22.13 -8.95 -17.59
N GLN A 9 21.00 -9.58 -17.88
CA GLN A 9 19.70 -9.22 -17.36
C GLN A 9 19.61 -9.42 -15.82
N ALA A 10 20.14 -10.54 -15.31
CA ALA A 10 20.20 -10.80 -13.88
C ALA A 10 21.05 -9.76 -13.14
N ARG A 11 22.25 -9.43 -13.66
CA ARG A 11 23.12 -8.38 -13.09
C ARG A 11 22.41 -7.00 -13.12
N SER A 12 21.66 -6.76 -14.18
CA SER A 12 20.87 -5.55 -14.37
C SER A 12 19.79 -5.39 -13.28
N ILE A 13 19.02 -6.45 -13.02
CA ILE A 13 17.97 -6.48 -11.98
C ILE A 13 18.58 -6.30 -10.59
N LEU A 14 19.65 -7.04 -10.27
CA LEU A 14 20.34 -6.94 -8.99
C LEU A 14 20.92 -5.53 -8.73
N SER A 15 21.44 -4.88 -9.79
CA SER A 15 21.94 -3.52 -9.67
C SER A 15 20.83 -2.51 -9.39
N MET A 16 19.67 -2.65 -10.04
CA MET A 16 18.49 -1.82 -9.78
C MET A 16 17.99 -2.02 -8.34
N ALA A 17 17.86 -3.27 -7.91
CA ALA A 17 17.43 -3.59 -6.55
C ALA A 17 18.33 -2.93 -5.50
N ARG A 18 19.67 -3.03 -5.65
CA ARG A 18 20.62 -2.38 -4.73
C ARG A 18 20.48 -0.86 -4.66
N MET A 19 20.20 -0.20 -5.79
CA MET A 19 19.99 1.24 -5.80
C MET A 19 18.67 1.62 -5.11
N LEU A 20 17.61 0.85 -5.30
CA LEU A 20 16.34 1.06 -4.61
C LEU A 20 16.46 0.77 -3.10
N ASP A 21 17.19 -0.29 -2.69
CA ASP A 21 17.46 -0.59 -1.29
C ASP A 21 18.25 0.55 -0.62
N ALA A 22 19.27 1.08 -1.32
CA ALA A 22 20.06 2.23 -0.85
C ALA A 22 19.19 3.47 -0.70
N ALA A 23 18.34 3.76 -1.68
CA ALA A 23 17.44 4.91 -1.67
C ALA A 23 16.41 4.83 -0.53
N GLU A 24 15.80 3.68 -0.33
CA GLU A 24 14.84 3.45 0.77
C GLU A 24 15.51 3.61 2.14
N ALA A 25 16.73 3.08 2.31
CA ALA A 25 17.47 3.21 3.55
C ALA A 25 17.87 4.67 3.84
N ILE A 26 18.36 5.41 2.83
CA ILE A 26 18.67 6.86 2.96
C ILE A 26 17.41 7.62 3.32
N PHE A 27 16.32 7.32 2.65
CA PHE A 27 15.02 7.96 2.91
C PHE A 27 14.51 7.68 4.33
N ALA A 28 14.64 6.45 4.82
CA ALA A 28 14.24 6.07 6.18
C ALA A 28 15.08 6.80 7.26
N GLU A 29 16.36 7.06 6.98
CA GLU A 29 17.30 7.72 7.91
C GLU A 29 17.14 9.25 7.96
N GLY A 30 16.91 9.90 6.82
CA GLY A 30 16.95 11.36 6.71
C GLY A 30 15.87 12.00 5.84
N GLY A 31 14.86 11.22 5.43
CA GLY A 31 13.74 11.71 4.62
C GLY A 31 14.15 12.17 3.22
N ASP A 32 13.28 12.99 2.62
CA ASP A 32 13.47 13.49 1.26
C ASP A 32 14.73 14.35 1.10
N ASN A 33 15.09 15.12 2.13
CA ASN A 33 16.26 15.99 2.10
C ASN A 33 17.59 15.22 2.02
N ALA A 34 17.65 14.01 2.57
CA ALA A 34 18.83 13.14 2.49
C ALA A 34 18.93 12.38 1.17
N LEU A 35 17.81 12.23 0.44
CA LEU A 35 17.74 11.44 -0.78
C LEU A 35 18.29 12.21 -1.98
N SER A 36 19.59 12.13 -2.20
CA SER A 36 20.28 12.68 -3.37
C SER A 36 20.80 11.57 -4.28
N VAL A 37 21.00 11.89 -5.56
CA VAL A 37 21.58 10.96 -6.55
C VAL A 37 22.96 10.50 -6.09
N GLU A 38 23.79 11.40 -5.58
CA GLU A 38 25.13 11.13 -5.09
C GLU A 38 25.12 10.17 -3.88
N ALA A 39 24.22 10.40 -2.91
CA ALA A 39 24.05 9.53 -1.75
C ALA A 39 23.68 8.09 -2.15
N VAL A 40 22.75 7.97 -3.11
CA VAL A 40 22.31 6.65 -3.62
C VAL A 40 23.44 5.95 -4.36
N ILE A 41 24.16 6.63 -5.24
CA ILE A 41 25.28 6.06 -5.99
C ILE A 41 26.37 5.56 -5.03
N THR A 42 26.73 6.37 -4.04
CA THR A 42 27.75 6.05 -3.03
C THR A 42 27.32 4.82 -2.21
N ARG A 43 26.12 4.84 -1.67
CA ARG A 43 25.60 3.73 -0.81
C ARG A 43 25.40 2.44 -1.59
N ALA A 44 24.86 2.51 -2.82
CA ALA A 44 24.67 1.36 -3.69
C ALA A 44 25.95 0.83 -4.32
N LYS A 45 27.08 1.53 -4.16
CA LYS A 45 28.38 1.22 -4.79
C LYS A 45 28.23 1.04 -6.30
N THR A 46 27.63 2.02 -6.97
CA THR A 46 27.35 2.00 -8.40
C THR A 46 27.96 3.22 -9.11
N SER A 47 27.90 3.26 -10.45
CA SER A 47 28.38 4.41 -11.20
C SER A 47 27.26 5.40 -11.53
N VAL A 48 27.63 6.65 -11.77
CA VAL A 48 26.76 7.73 -12.24
C VAL A 48 26.01 7.30 -13.52
N GLY A 49 26.72 6.75 -14.49
CA GLY A 49 26.13 6.29 -15.76
C GLY A 49 25.11 5.16 -15.57
N ASN A 50 25.34 4.26 -14.60
CA ASN A 50 24.37 3.20 -14.30
C ASN A 50 23.09 3.74 -13.65
N PHE A 51 23.22 4.76 -12.78
CA PHE A 51 22.06 5.42 -12.18
C PHE A 51 21.20 6.12 -13.26
N TYR A 52 21.82 7.02 -14.03
CA TYR A 52 21.08 7.79 -15.06
C TYR A 52 20.53 6.90 -16.17
N GLY A 53 21.25 5.84 -16.56
CA GLY A 53 20.78 4.87 -17.54
C GLY A 53 19.54 4.09 -17.10
N ARG A 54 19.23 4.07 -15.79
CA ARG A 54 18.06 3.33 -15.24
C ARG A 54 16.90 4.23 -14.88
N PHE A 55 17.19 5.31 -14.20
CA PHE A 55 16.17 6.18 -13.62
C PHE A 55 15.98 7.48 -14.43
N GLY A 56 16.96 7.85 -15.24
CA GLY A 56 16.97 9.13 -15.98
C GLY A 56 17.33 10.32 -15.06
N ASP A 57 16.66 10.42 -13.91
CA ASP A 57 16.81 11.49 -12.96
C ASP A 57 16.36 11.04 -11.53
N ARG A 58 16.34 11.97 -10.58
CA ARG A 58 15.85 11.73 -9.22
C ARG A 58 14.36 11.42 -9.20
N ASP A 59 13.58 12.06 -10.06
CA ASP A 59 12.13 11.81 -10.12
C ASP A 59 11.83 10.41 -10.68
N GLY A 60 12.66 9.93 -11.62
CA GLY A 60 12.61 8.54 -12.08
C GLY A 60 12.93 7.55 -10.98
N LEU A 61 13.88 7.85 -10.10
CA LEU A 61 14.13 7.05 -8.89
C LEU A 61 12.91 7.05 -7.97
N LEU A 62 12.31 8.20 -7.69
CA LEU A 62 11.12 8.31 -6.85
C LEU A 62 9.94 7.51 -7.43
N ARG A 63 9.73 7.55 -8.75
CA ARG A 63 8.71 6.73 -9.42
C ARG A 63 8.97 5.23 -9.26
N ALA A 64 10.22 4.80 -9.38
CA ALA A 64 10.60 3.40 -9.19
C ALA A 64 10.45 2.94 -7.72
N MET A 65 10.78 3.80 -6.75
CA MET A 65 10.52 3.55 -5.32
C MET A 65 9.02 3.42 -5.03
N HIS A 66 8.21 4.30 -5.61
CA HIS A 66 6.75 4.25 -5.48
C HIS A 66 6.15 2.98 -6.09
N GLU A 67 6.60 2.58 -7.29
CA GLU A 67 6.18 1.32 -7.91
C GLU A 67 6.52 0.12 -7.02
N ARG A 68 7.74 0.07 -6.47
CA ARG A 68 8.16 -0.99 -5.55
C ARG A 68 7.31 -1.01 -4.27
N PHE A 69 6.97 0.16 -3.72
CA PHE A 69 6.06 0.28 -2.59
C PHE A 69 4.67 -0.29 -2.91
N ILE A 70 4.09 0.07 -4.07
CA ILE A 70 2.81 -0.47 -4.52
C ILE A 70 2.86 -2.00 -4.69
N LEU A 71 3.94 -2.54 -5.25
CA LEU A 71 4.11 -3.99 -5.41
C LEU A 71 4.16 -4.72 -4.07
N ARG A 72 4.83 -4.15 -3.05
CA ARG A 72 4.87 -4.72 -1.70
C ARG A 72 3.48 -4.73 -1.04
N LEU A 73 2.75 -3.61 -1.13
CA LEU A 73 1.37 -3.57 -0.64
C LEU A 73 0.47 -4.55 -1.38
N GLY A 74 0.67 -4.70 -2.70
CA GLY A 74 -0.04 -5.71 -3.50
C GLY A 74 0.26 -7.13 -3.04
N GLY A 75 1.50 -7.45 -2.74
CA GLY A 75 1.89 -8.72 -2.14
C GLY A 75 1.21 -8.97 -0.80
N ALA A 76 1.19 -7.97 0.08
CA ALA A 76 0.48 -8.05 1.36
C ALA A 76 -1.03 -8.26 1.18
N ALA A 77 -1.66 -7.56 0.22
CA ALA A 77 -3.08 -7.74 -0.08
C ALA A 77 -3.40 -9.15 -0.60
N HIS A 78 -2.53 -9.76 -1.41
CA HIS A 78 -2.70 -11.15 -1.86
C HIS A 78 -2.60 -12.15 -0.70
N VAL A 79 -1.63 -11.97 0.20
CA VAL A 79 -1.51 -12.80 1.41
C VAL A 79 -2.75 -12.62 2.30
N ALA A 80 -3.22 -11.37 2.44
CA ALA A 80 -4.42 -11.03 3.20
C ALA A 80 -5.68 -11.75 2.68
N VAL A 81 -5.88 -11.75 1.35
CA VAL A 81 -7.03 -12.45 0.73
C VAL A 81 -6.94 -13.96 0.95
N ALA A 82 -5.75 -14.55 0.77
CA ALA A 82 -5.56 -15.97 0.99
C ALA A 82 -5.85 -16.38 2.45
N ALA A 83 -5.42 -15.56 3.42
CA ALA A 83 -5.72 -15.78 4.83
C ALA A 83 -7.21 -15.57 5.15
N ALA A 84 -7.79 -14.46 4.69
CA ALA A 84 -9.18 -14.10 4.91
C ALA A 84 -10.18 -15.08 4.24
N GLY A 85 -9.79 -15.74 3.15
CA GLY A 85 -10.60 -16.73 2.46
C GLY A 85 -10.91 -17.98 3.29
N ASN A 86 -10.21 -18.20 4.41
CA ASN A 86 -10.49 -19.29 5.35
C ASN A 86 -11.48 -18.87 6.45
N GLU A 87 -11.82 -17.60 6.54
CA GLU A 87 -12.74 -17.09 7.55
C GLU A 87 -14.19 -17.45 7.20
N LYS A 88 -14.94 -17.84 8.25
CA LYS A 88 -16.33 -18.25 8.09
C LYS A 88 -17.31 -17.10 8.14
N THR A 89 -16.89 -15.94 8.60
CA THR A 89 -17.74 -14.77 8.81
C THR A 89 -17.18 -13.55 8.06
N LEU A 90 -18.09 -12.72 7.58
CA LEU A 90 -17.75 -11.45 6.95
C LEU A 90 -16.86 -10.57 7.85
N ALA A 91 -17.18 -10.48 9.14
CA ALA A 91 -16.39 -9.70 10.10
C ALA A 91 -14.96 -10.24 10.22
N GLY A 92 -14.79 -11.55 10.38
CA GLY A 92 -13.49 -12.21 10.45
C GLY A 92 -12.68 -12.00 9.16
N ALA A 93 -13.31 -12.16 8.00
CA ALA A 93 -12.63 -11.93 6.72
C ALA A 93 -12.13 -10.48 6.57
N ILE A 94 -12.95 -9.49 6.95
CA ILE A 94 -12.56 -8.08 6.95
C ILE A 94 -11.41 -7.87 7.94
N GLU A 95 -11.50 -8.38 9.17
CA GLU A 95 -10.49 -8.20 10.22
C GLU A 95 -9.13 -8.79 9.80
N VAL A 96 -9.11 -10.02 9.27
CA VAL A 96 -7.88 -10.66 8.78
C VAL A 96 -7.27 -9.88 7.63
N PHE A 97 -8.08 -9.44 6.66
CA PHE A 97 -7.60 -8.61 5.55
C PHE A 97 -6.98 -7.30 6.04
N LEU A 98 -7.70 -6.58 6.90
CA LEU A 98 -7.22 -5.30 7.43
C LEU A 98 -5.96 -5.45 8.26
N SER A 99 -5.84 -6.51 9.08
CA SER A 99 -4.66 -6.79 9.89
C SER A 99 -3.39 -6.87 9.04
N HIS A 100 -3.44 -7.58 7.91
CA HIS A 100 -2.30 -7.70 7.01
C HIS A 100 -1.98 -6.37 6.32
N VAL A 101 -3.00 -5.67 5.83
CA VAL A 101 -2.81 -4.41 5.09
C VAL A 101 -2.32 -3.30 6.00
N PHE A 102 -2.88 -3.16 7.21
CA PHE A 102 -2.43 -2.16 8.18
C PHE A 102 -1.00 -2.45 8.66
N THR A 103 -0.66 -3.70 8.94
CA THR A 103 0.71 -4.08 9.31
C THR A 103 1.72 -3.75 8.21
N ALA A 104 1.43 -4.12 6.97
CA ALA A 104 2.28 -3.78 5.83
C ALA A 104 2.42 -2.26 5.63
N THR A 105 1.34 -1.51 5.85
CA THR A 105 1.36 -0.04 5.75
C THR A 105 2.24 0.58 6.83
N GLN A 106 2.21 0.05 8.06
CA GLN A 106 3.07 0.54 9.16
C GLN A 106 4.55 0.25 8.89
N GLU A 107 4.89 -0.91 8.33
CA GLU A 107 6.27 -1.25 7.97
C GLU A 107 6.88 -0.22 7.00
N TYR A 108 6.07 0.35 6.12
CA TYR A 108 6.50 1.33 5.11
C TYR A 108 5.95 2.74 5.36
N ARG A 109 5.56 3.08 6.60
CA ARG A 109 4.85 4.33 6.93
C ARG A 109 5.53 5.59 6.38
N ASN A 110 6.84 5.72 6.53
CA ASN A 110 7.57 6.90 6.05
C ASN A 110 7.49 7.05 4.52
N SER A 111 7.66 5.96 3.79
CA SER A 111 7.52 5.94 2.34
C SER A 111 6.07 6.21 1.91
N ALA A 112 5.11 5.59 2.60
CA ALA A 112 3.69 5.79 2.35
C ALA A 112 3.27 7.25 2.53
N ARG A 113 3.64 7.86 3.66
CA ARG A 113 3.40 9.29 3.96
C ARG A 113 3.99 10.19 2.89
N PHE A 114 5.25 9.96 2.52
CA PHE A 114 5.90 10.73 1.48
C PHE A 114 5.14 10.67 0.15
N PHE A 115 4.82 9.46 -0.33
CA PHE A 115 4.14 9.31 -1.61
C PHE A 115 2.70 9.84 -1.60
N VAL A 116 1.98 9.74 -0.49
CA VAL A 116 0.66 10.36 -0.35
C VAL A 116 0.75 11.88 -0.51
N LEU A 117 1.73 12.52 0.11
CA LEU A 117 1.94 13.97 0.02
C LEU A 117 2.38 14.41 -1.37
N HIS A 118 3.34 13.68 -1.99
CA HIS A 118 3.92 14.05 -3.29
C HIS A 118 3.06 13.69 -4.51
N ARG A 119 2.06 12.82 -4.35
CA ARG A 119 1.12 12.48 -5.44
C ARG A 119 0.36 13.68 -6.00
N SER A 120 0.19 14.75 -5.22
CA SER A 120 -0.49 15.96 -5.67
C SER A 120 0.36 16.78 -6.65
N SER A 121 1.69 16.69 -6.57
CA SER A 121 2.63 17.48 -7.37
C SER A 121 3.20 16.74 -8.60
N ASP A 122 3.20 15.40 -8.60
CA ASP A 122 3.66 14.57 -9.73
C ASP A 122 2.50 13.81 -10.38
N PRO A 123 2.11 14.16 -11.64
CA PRO A 123 1.05 13.48 -12.36
C PRO A 123 1.29 11.96 -12.55
N ASN A 124 2.54 11.52 -12.69
CA ASN A 124 2.87 10.12 -12.88
C ASN A 124 2.68 9.32 -11.58
N LEU A 125 3.16 9.84 -10.45
CA LEU A 125 2.91 9.25 -9.13
C LEU A 125 1.41 9.19 -8.84
N ARG A 126 0.67 10.25 -9.17
CA ARG A 126 -0.77 10.28 -9.03
C ARG A 126 -1.46 9.19 -9.87
N ALA A 127 -1.09 9.05 -11.14
CA ALA A 127 -1.66 8.05 -12.03
C ALA A 127 -1.35 6.61 -11.55
N GLN A 128 -0.13 6.35 -11.09
CA GLN A 128 0.24 5.05 -10.48
C GLN A 128 -0.63 4.75 -9.25
N GLY A 129 -0.77 5.72 -8.35
CA GLY A 129 -1.58 5.56 -7.14
C GLY A 129 -3.07 5.34 -7.42
N ILE A 130 -3.65 6.01 -8.44
CA ILE A 130 -5.04 5.80 -8.86
C ILE A 130 -5.23 4.35 -9.35
N ARG A 131 -4.33 3.86 -10.20
CA ARG A 131 -4.38 2.47 -10.69
C ARG A 131 -4.25 1.46 -9.54
N ALA A 132 -3.31 1.68 -8.64
CA ALA A 132 -3.12 0.81 -7.47
C ALA A 132 -4.37 0.77 -6.59
N ASN A 133 -4.96 1.92 -6.27
CA ASN A 133 -6.17 1.99 -5.47
C ASN A 133 -7.35 1.26 -6.13
N ALA A 134 -7.50 1.34 -7.46
CA ALA A 134 -8.54 0.60 -8.17
C ALA A 134 -8.35 -0.92 -8.05
N VAL A 135 -7.10 -1.40 -8.11
CA VAL A 135 -6.78 -2.83 -7.91
C VAL A 135 -7.09 -3.26 -6.48
N PHE A 136 -6.65 -2.49 -5.47
CA PHE A 136 -6.92 -2.81 -4.07
C PHE A 136 -8.42 -2.79 -3.75
N ALA A 137 -9.16 -1.82 -4.28
CA ALA A 137 -10.61 -1.75 -4.16
C ALA A 137 -11.28 -3.02 -4.75
N SER A 138 -10.84 -3.46 -5.94
CA SER A 138 -11.35 -4.67 -6.58
C SER A 138 -11.07 -5.94 -5.76
N ILE A 139 -9.85 -6.06 -5.23
CA ILE A 139 -9.45 -7.19 -4.36
C ILE A 139 -10.35 -7.24 -3.12
N PHE A 140 -10.50 -6.12 -2.42
CA PHE A 140 -11.34 -6.02 -1.23
C PHE A 140 -12.82 -6.27 -1.53
N THR A 141 -13.33 -5.70 -2.62
CA THR A 141 -14.71 -5.92 -3.07
C THR A 141 -15.00 -7.39 -3.33
N THR A 142 -14.09 -8.08 -4.01
CA THR A 142 -14.23 -9.52 -4.27
C THR A 142 -14.28 -10.32 -2.97
N LEU A 143 -13.41 -9.99 -2.00
CA LEU A 143 -13.42 -10.64 -0.69
C LEU A 143 -14.74 -10.41 0.05
N VAL A 144 -15.21 -9.16 0.15
CA VAL A 144 -16.45 -8.84 0.87
C VAL A 144 -17.67 -9.50 0.21
N LEU A 145 -17.76 -9.46 -1.12
CA LEU A 145 -18.86 -10.05 -1.86
C LEU A 145 -18.84 -11.59 -1.88
N SER A 146 -17.72 -12.24 -1.54
CA SER A 146 -17.71 -13.71 -1.32
C SER A 146 -18.55 -14.12 -0.10
N HIS A 147 -18.82 -13.19 0.83
CA HIS A 147 -19.72 -13.35 1.97
C HIS A 147 -21.11 -12.72 1.72
N ARG A 148 -21.57 -12.75 0.47
CA ARG A 148 -22.81 -12.07 0.03
C ARG A 148 -24.03 -12.40 0.88
N GLU A 149 -24.12 -13.62 1.40
CA GLU A 149 -25.24 -14.08 2.22
C GLU A 149 -25.34 -13.36 3.58
N GLU A 150 -24.24 -12.83 4.10
CA GLU A 150 -24.23 -12.03 5.33
C GLU A 150 -24.54 -10.55 5.11
N ILE A 151 -24.63 -10.09 3.85
CA ILE A 151 -24.85 -8.67 3.52
C ILE A 151 -26.35 -8.46 3.33
N ALA A 152 -26.97 -7.76 4.26
CA ALA A 152 -28.39 -7.40 4.21
C ALA A 152 -28.66 -6.03 3.56
N HIS A 153 -27.61 -5.24 3.26
CA HIS A 153 -27.76 -3.93 2.61
C HIS A 153 -28.42 -4.07 1.24
N ALA A 154 -29.37 -3.16 0.91
CA ALA A 154 -30.16 -3.23 -0.33
C ALA A 154 -29.34 -3.16 -1.62
N HIS A 155 -28.17 -2.49 -1.54
CA HIS A 155 -27.24 -2.29 -2.65
C HIS A 155 -25.82 -2.73 -2.22
N PRO A 156 -25.51 -4.03 -2.25
CA PRO A 156 -24.26 -4.59 -1.71
C PRO A 156 -23.00 -4.03 -2.35
N GLU A 157 -23.02 -3.84 -3.66
CA GLU A 157 -21.87 -3.29 -4.40
C GLU A 157 -21.57 -1.87 -3.98
N THR A 158 -22.62 -1.03 -3.84
CA THR A 158 -22.47 0.35 -3.35
C THR A 158 -22.00 0.36 -1.90
N ALA A 159 -22.56 -0.50 -1.06
CA ALA A 159 -22.16 -0.60 0.34
C ALA A 159 -20.69 -1.03 0.47
N THR A 160 -20.25 -1.97 -0.35
CA THR A 160 -18.85 -2.40 -0.38
C THR A 160 -17.91 -1.30 -0.85
N ASP A 161 -18.29 -0.48 -1.85
CA ASP A 161 -17.49 0.69 -2.26
C ASP A 161 -17.39 1.73 -1.11
N VAL A 162 -18.49 1.97 -0.39
CA VAL A 162 -18.47 2.86 0.79
C VAL A 162 -17.53 2.31 1.87
N VAL A 163 -17.60 1.02 2.17
CA VAL A 163 -16.71 0.36 3.13
C VAL A 163 -15.24 0.47 2.70
N TRP A 164 -14.93 0.26 1.42
CA TRP A 164 -13.57 0.47 0.91
C TRP A 164 -13.09 1.90 1.11
N ARG A 165 -13.94 2.90 0.88
CA ARG A 165 -13.59 4.32 1.13
C ARG A 165 -13.28 4.60 2.59
N MET A 166 -14.02 3.98 3.52
CA MET A 166 -13.75 4.07 4.95
C MET A 166 -12.40 3.41 5.31
N VAL A 167 -12.13 2.22 4.79
CA VAL A 167 -10.84 1.53 4.95
C VAL A 167 -9.69 2.39 4.42
N PHE A 168 -9.82 2.92 3.22
CA PHE A 168 -8.81 3.79 2.61
C PHE A 168 -8.58 5.06 3.44
N ALA A 169 -9.62 5.67 3.97
CA ALA A 169 -9.51 6.85 4.83
C ALA A 169 -8.79 6.52 6.14
N ALA A 170 -9.11 5.39 6.76
CA ALA A 170 -8.44 4.94 7.99
C ALA A 170 -6.95 4.62 7.75
N LEU A 171 -6.62 3.95 6.64
CA LEU A 171 -5.23 3.71 6.22
C LEU A 171 -4.48 5.02 5.97
N ALA A 172 -5.09 5.96 5.25
CA ALA A 172 -4.49 7.27 4.99
C ALA A 172 -4.26 8.05 6.29
N GLN A 173 -5.21 8.01 7.22
CA GLN A 173 -5.06 8.61 8.54
C GLN A 173 -3.87 8.03 9.30
N GLN A 174 -3.74 6.70 9.37
CA GLN A 174 -2.64 6.02 10.05
C GLN A 174 -1.27 6.30 9.42
N MET A 175 -1.22 6.59 8.12
CA MET A 175 0.02 7.00 7.46
C MET A 175 0.41 8.44 7.80
N MET A 176 -0.59 9.34 7.91
CA MET A 176 -0.37 10.79 7.98
C MET A 176 -0.20 11.30 9.40
N PHE A 177 -0.93 10.74 10.35
CA PHE A 177 -1.07 11.25 11.70
C PHE A 177 -0.67 10.21 12.74
N ASP A 178 -0.26 10.66 13.92
CA ASP A 178 -0.15 9.80 15.10
C ASP A 178 -1.41 9.93 15.99
N ASP A 179 -1.50 9.10 17.03
CA ASP A 179 -2.67 9.08 17.91
C ASP A 179 -2.89 10.40 18.65
N GLN A 180 -1.80 11.14 18.95
CA GLN A 180 -1.89 12.45 19.59
C GLN A 180 -2.55 13.48 18.68
N GLU A 181 -2.27 13.41 17.39
CA GLU A 181 -2.85 14.33 16.40
C GLU A 181 -4.33 14.01 16.10
N VAL A 182 -4.76 12.75 16.31
CA VAL A 182 -6.12 12.30 15.97
C VAL A 182 -7.09 12.48 17.13
N SER A 183 -6.80 11.88 18.28
CA SER A 183 -7.73 11.85 19.43
C SER A 183 -7.04 12.05 20.79
N GLY A 184 -5.71 12.02 20.80
CA GLY A 184 -4.95 12.03 22.05
C GLY A 184 -5.01 10.72 22.84
N VAL A 185 -5.69 9.70 22.32
CA VAL A 185 -5.83 8.39 22.98
C VAL A 185 -5.05 7.35 22.19
N PRO A 186 -3.99 6.75 22.77
CA PRO A 186 -3.24 5.70 22.12
C PRO A 186 -4.10 4.47 21.83
N MET A 187 -3.98 3.93 20.61
CA MET A 187 -4.67 2.71 20.21
C MET A 187 -3.71 1.80 19.44
N THR A 188 -3.68 0.52 19.82
CA THR A 188 -2.86 -0.45 19.09
C THR A 188 -3.49 -0.77 17.72
N ILE A 189 -2.67 -1.07 16.71
CA ILE A 189 -3.19 -1.45 15.38
C ILE A 189 -4.15 -2.64 15.47
N PRO A 190 -3.90 -3.73 16.22
CA PRO A 190 -4.89 -4.80 16.35
C PRO A 190 -6.23 -4.34 16.93
N ALA A 191 -6.23 -3.48 17.94
CA ALA A 191 -7.46 -2.95 18.53
C ALA A 191 -8.22 -2.06 17.53
N LEU A 192 -7.53 -1.16 16.83
CA LEU A 192 -8.12 -0.32 15.80
C LEU A 192 -8.73 -1.14 14.65
N VAL A 193 -7.99 -2.15 14.17
CA VAL A 193 -8.45 -3.04 13.09
C VAL A 193 -9.69 -3.81 13.51
N HIS A 194 -9.72 -4.36 14.73
CA HIS A 194 -10.88 -5.06 15.26
C HIS A 194 -12.13 -4.17 15.27
N GLU A 195 -12.03 -2.97 15.84
CA GLU A 195 -13.16 -2.03 15.91
C GLU A 195 -13.64 -1.58 14.52
N ILE A 196 -12.71 -1.30 13.59
CA ILE A 196 -13.05 -0.97 12.21
C ILE A 196 -13.78 -2.15 11.57
N ALA A 197 -13.28 -3.38 11.68
CA ALA A 197 -13.91 -4.56 11.08
C ALA A 197 -15.33 -4.79 11.64
N CYS A 198 -15.53 -4.62 12.95
CA CYS A 198 -16.84 -4.69 13.58
C CYS A 198 -17.80 -3.63 13.02
N CYS A 199 -17.38 -2.36 12.97
CA CYS A 199 -18.19 -1.27 12.42
C CYS A 199 -18.60 -1.53 10.97
N LEU A 200 -17.66 -1.95 10.12
CA LEU A 200 -17.89 -2.21 8.71
C LEU A 200 -18.83 -3.41 8.50
N ALA A 201 -18.67 -4.47 9.26
CA ALA A 201 -19.53 -5.63 9.21
C ALA A 201 -20.98 -5.30 9.65
N VAL A 202 -21.14 -4.50 10.69
CA VAL A 202 -22.47 -4.01 11.14
C VAL A 202 -23.14 -3.19 10.04
N TYR A 203 -22.41 -2.27 9.40
CA TYR A 203 -22.95 -1.49 8.29
C TYR A 203 -23.42 -2.36 7.12
N LEU A 204 -22.64 -3.37 6.72
CA LEU A 204 -22.97 -4.28 5.62
C LEU A 204 -24.16 -5.18 5.95
N LYS A 205 -24.32 -5.57 7.24
CA LYS A 205 -25.43 -6.39 7.74
C LYS A 205 -26.70 -5.60 8.05
N ALA A 206 -26.62 -4.27 8.07
CA ALA A 206 -27.77 -3.45 8.38
C ALA A 206 -28.78 -3.49 7.21
N ALA A 207 -30.00 -3.94 7.50
CA ALA A 207 -31.09 -3.78 6.56
C ALA A 207 -31.41 -2.28 6.34
N PRO A 208 -31.80 -1.87 5.12
CA PRO A 208 -32.15 -0.48 4.90
C PRO A 208 -33.32 -0.06 5.81
N ALA A 209 -33.16 1.08 6.46
CA ALA A 209 -34.29 1.66 7.20
C ALA A 209 -35.47 1.83 6.23
N LYS A 210 -36.63 1.34 6.62
CA LYS A 210 -37.87 1.62 5.86
C LYS A 210 -38.07 3.13 5.89
N ARG A 211 -37.94 3.77 4.73
CA ARG A 211 -38.32 5.18 4.54
C ARG A 211 -39.84 5.28 4.50
#